data_2431cf6c6a1343707034e70844eccce4
#
_entry.id   2431cf6c6a1343707034e70844eccce4
#
_cell.length_a   1.000
_cell.length_b   1.000
_cell.length_c   1.000
_cell.angle_alpha   90.00
_cell.angle_beta   90.00
_cell.angle_gamma   90.00
#
_symmetry.space_group_name_H-M   'P 1'
#
loop_
_entity.id
_entity.type
_entity.pdbx_description
1 polymer ?
#
loop_
_entity_poly.entity_id
_entity_poly.type
_entity_poly.pdbx_seq_one_letter_code
_entity_poly.pdbx_strand_id
1 'polypeptide(L)'
;MNKQKFEDYIHSGNVPGSGKASSYVRALDLLSEMLKAHPMGFADCQKIWNVTSAERIESLYRLALAESKKGNQSKWNLPGIPKSYLQNGYCSASLKAYRKFIEQEGI
;
A
#
# COMPACT_ATOMS: atom_id res chain seq x y z
N MET A 1 -8.94 13.31 -1.43
CA MET A 1 -7.87 12.30 -1.40
C MET A 1 -7.39 12.07 0.02
N ASN A 2 -7.02 10.85 0.34
CA ASN A 2 -6.65 10.47 1.70
C ASN A 2 -5.14 10.53 1.96
N LYS A 3 -4.33 10.88 0.96
CA LYS A 3 -2.87 10.84 1.06
C LYS A 3 -2.32 11.69 2.20
N GLN A 4 -2.72 12.97 2.25
CA GLN A 4 -2.24 13.88 3.29
C GLN A 4 -2.76 13.47 4.66
N LYS A 5 -4.02 13.06 4.73
CA LYS A 5 -4.62 12.59 5.99
C LYS A 5 -3.91 11.35 6.52
N PHE A 6 -3.55 10.43 5.64
CA PHE A 6 -2.81 9.22 6.02
C PHE A 6 -1.41 9.57 6.52
N GLU A 7 -0.73 10.48 5.83
CA GLU A 7 0.59 10.94 6.26
C GLU A 7 0.53 11.56 7.66
N ASP A 8 -0.46 12.42 7.90
CA ASP A 8 -0.68 13.03 9.21
C ASP A 8 -0.99 11.97 10.27
N TYR A 9 -1.80 10.97 9.91
CA TYR A 9 -2.13 9.86 10.80
C TYR A 9 -0.88 9.12 11.27
N ILE A 10 0.05 8.83 10.36
CA ILE A 10 1.30 8.14 10.70
C ILE A 10 2.16 9.02 11.60
N HIS A 11 2.31 10.31 11.25
CA HIS A 11 3.13 11.25 12.02
C HIS A 11 2.57 11.50 13.42
N SER A 12 1.29 11.25 13.65
CA SER A 12 0.66 11.39 14.97
C SER A 12 0.99 10.24 15.92
N GLY A 13 1.86 9.31 15.51
CA GLY A 13 2.27 8.20 16.36
C GLY A 13 1.32 7.02 16.37
N ASN A 14 0.36 6.98 15.44
CA ASN A 14 -0.60 5.87 15.34
C ASN A 14 0.04 4.60 14.76
N VAL A 15 1.24 4.72 14.19
CA VAL A 15 1.97 3.60 13.62
C VAL A 15 3.35 3.57 14.29
N PRO A 16 3.76 2.44 14.90
CA PRO A 16 5.11 2.33 15.45
C PRO A 16 6.16 2.60 14.38
N GLY A 17 7.19 3.35 14.72
CA GLY A 17 8.22 3.71 13.76
C GLY A 17 7.78 4.81 12.80
N SER A 18 7.17 5.87 13.32
CA SER A 18 6.63 6.99 12.52
C SER A 18 7.64 7.63 11.56
N GLY A 19 8.94 7.43 11.77
CA GLY A 19 9.96 7.83 10.79
C GLY A 19 9.85 7.12 9.45
N LYS A 20 8.99 6.11 9.34
CA LYS A 20 8.70 5.40 8.09
C LYS A 20 7.56 6.00 7.30
N ALA A 21 6.98 7.11 7.75
CA ALA A 21 5.81 7.70 7.10
C ALA A 21 6.01 7.94 5.62
N SER A 22 7.14 8.55 5.23
CA SER A 22 7.44 8.81 3.83
C SER A 22 7.60 7.52 3.02
N SER A 23 8.18 6.47 3.62
CA SER A 23 8.32 5.17 2.95
C SER A 23 6.97 4.50 2.72
N TYR A 24 6.04 4.62 3.67
CA TYR A 24 4.70 4.04 3.54
C TYR A 24 3.88 4.79 2.48
N VAL A 25 3.94 6.11 2.47
CA VAL A 25 3.26 6.93 1.45
C VAL A 25 3.81 6.57 0.07
N ARG A 26 5.12 6.51 -0.07
CA ARG A 26 5.75 6.15 -1.34
C ARG A 26 5.39 4.71 -1.76
N ALA A 27 5.34 3.78 -0.82
CA ALA A 27 4.97 2.39 -1.11
C ALA A 27 3.57 2.32 -1.73
N LEU A 28 2.61 3.08 -1.19
CA LEU A 28 1.25 3.10 -1.73
C LEU A 28 1.19 3.80 -3.09
N ASP A 29 1.97 4.85 -3.31
CA ASP A 29 2.08 5.47 -4.63
C ASP A 29 2.63 4.48 -5.66
N LEU A 30 3.67 3.74 -5.30
CA LEU A 30 4.26 2.73 -6.17
C LEU A 30 3.30 1.57 -6.42
N LEU A 31 2.53 1.18 -5.40
CA LEU A 31 1.51 0.14 -5.55
C LEU A 31 0.45 0.55 -6.56
N SER A 32 0.05 1.83 -6.57
CA SER A 32 -0.87 2.34 -7.58
C SER A 32 -0.30 2.15 -8.98
N GLU A 33 0.99 2.39 -9.18
CA GLU A 33 1.64 2.17 -10.47
C GLU A 33 1.67 0.68 -10.84
N MET A 34 1.95 -0.18 -9.87
CA MET A 34 1.92 -1.64 -10.08
C MET A 34 0.53 -2.10 -10.51
N LEU A 35 -0.52 -1.58 -9.88
CA LEU A 35 -1.90 -1.94 -10.20
C LEU A 35 -2.33 -1.40 -11.57
N LYS A 36 -1.80 -0.28 -12.00
CA LYS A 36 -2.06 0.21 -13.37
C LYS A 36 -1.49 -0.72 -14.42
N ALA A 37 -0.30 -1.28 -14.17
CA ALA A 37 0.34 -2.21 -15.08
C ALA A 37 -0.32 -3.59 -15.02
N HIS A 38 -0.57 -4.10 -13.80
CA HIS A 38 -1.14 -5.43 -13.57
C HIS A 38 -2.17 -5.36 -12.44
N PRO A 39 -3.44 -5.09 -12.76
CA PRO A 39 -4.49 -4.92 -11.74
C PRO A 39 -4.77 -6.17 -10.91
N MET A 40 -4.63 -7.35 -11.48
CA MET A 40 -4.79 -8.64 -10.77
C MET A 40 -6.09 -8.74 -9.97
N GLY A 41 -7.18 -8.21 -10.53
CA GLY A 41 -8.48 -8.19 -9.87
C GLY A 41 -8.76 -6.96 -9.02
N PHE A 42 -7.83 -5.99 -8.98
CA PHE A 42 -7.95 -4.79 -8.16
C PHE A 42 -7.89 -3.51 -9.00
N ALA A 43 -8.55 -3.52 -10.17
CA ALA A 43 -8.65 -2.32 -11.01
C ALA A 43 -9.32 -1.16 -10.27
N ASP A 44 -10.21 -1.47 -9.33
CA ASP A 44 -10.87 -0.48 -8.46
C ASP A 44 -9.93 0.19 -7.47
N CYS A 45 -8.74 -0.37 -7.27
CA CYS A 45 -7.75 0.15 -6.32
C CYS A 45 -6.59 0.88 -7.00
N GLN A 46 -6.63 1.10 -8.31
CA GLN A 46 -5.54 1.79 -9.03
C GLN A 46 -5.30 3.20 -8.52
N LYS A 47 -6.34 3.87 -8.03
CA LYS A 47 -6.22 5.15 -7.32
C LYS A 47 -6.34 4.87 -5.83
N ILE A 48 -5.26 4.38 -5.26
CA ILE A 48 -5.26 3.86 -3.88
C ILE A 48 -5.77 4.88 -2.87
N TRP A 49 -5.48 6.17 -3.07
CA TRP A 49 -5.88 7.21 -2.14
C TRP A 49 -7.38 7.53 -2.18
N ASN A 50 -8.10 6.99 -3.15
CA ASN A 50 -9.56 7.12 -3.24
C ASN A 50 -10.29 5.87 -2.73
N VAL A 51 -9.56 4.83 -2.35
CA VAL A 51 -10.17 3.61 -1.82
C VAL A 51 -10.57 3.86 -0.37
N THR A 52 -11.83 3.55 -0.05
CA THR A 52 -12.39 3.74 1.30
C THR A 52 -12.90 2.43 1.91
N SER A 53 -12.81 1.31 1.19
CA SER A 53 -13.24 0.01 1.68
C SER A 53 -12.10 -0.69 2.40
N ALA A 54 -12.24 -0.85 3.72
CA ALA A 54 -11.26 -1.58 4.52
C ALA A 54 -11.16 -3.04 4.06
N GLU A 55 -12.29 -3.64 3.63
CA GLU A 55 -12.30 -5.02 3.14
C GLU A 55 -11.47 -5.18 1.86
N ARG A 56 -11.58 -4.24 0.93
CA ARG A 56 -10.77 -4.27 -0.30
C ARG A 56 -9.30 -4.08 0.01
N ILE A 57 -8.98 -3.18 0.93
CA ILE A 57 -7.59 -2.98 1.35
C ILE A 57 -7.03 -4.24 2.00
N GLU A 58 -7.83 -4.94 2.82
CA GLU A 58 -7.39 -6.22 3.41
C GLU A 58 -7.12 -7.28 2.34
N SER A 59 -7.99 -7.38 1.35
CA SER A 59 -7.79 -8.32 0.24
C SER A 59 -6.53 -7.98 -0.56
N LEU A 60 -6.31 -6.70 -0.81
CA LEU A 60 -5.12 -6.22 -1.52
C LEU A 60 -3.85 -6.47 -0.70
N TYR A 61 -3.93 -6.32 0.62
CA TYR A 61 -2.84 -6.64 1.54
C TYR A 61 -2.41 -8.11 1.38
N ARG A 62 -3.37 -9.03 1.33
CA ARG A 62 -3.08 -10.45 1.16
C ARG A 62 -2.41 -10.74 -0.18
N LEU A 63 -2.87 -10.07 -1.24
CA LEU A 63 -2.23 -10.19 -2.55
C LEU A 63 -0.81 -9.65 -2.51
N ALA A 64 -0.60 -8.50 -1.89
CA ALA A 64 0.74 -7.92 -1.78
C ALA A 64 1.69 -8.83 -1.02
N LEU A 65 1.22 -9.47 0.06
CA LEU A 65 2.02 -10.46 0.77
C LEU A 65 2.41 -11.63 -0.13
N ALA A 66 1.46 -12.16 -0.89
CA ALA A 66 1.72 -13.27 -1.79
C ALA A 66 2.73 -12.89 -2.87
N GLU A 67 2.58 -11.70 -3.47
CA GLU A 67 3.49 -11.22 -4.51
C GLU A 67 4.88 -10.94 -3.95
N SER A 68 4.98 -10.45 -2.72
CA SER A 68 6.30 -10.19 -2.11
C SER A 68 7.12 -11.48 -1.96
N LYS A 69 6.46 -12.61 -1.74
CA LYS A 69 7.11 -13.91 -1.59
C LYS A 69 7.60 -14.48 -2.92
N LYS A 70 7.08 -14.01 -4.04
CA LYS A 70 7.53 -14.46 -5.38
C LYS A 70 8.85 -13.83 -5.79
N GLY A 71 9.29 -12.78 -5.12
CA GLY A 71 10.54 -12.10 -5.42
C GLY A 71 10.57 -11.58 -6.85
N ASN A 72 11.60 -11.97 -7.61
CA ASN A 72 11.77 -11.51 -8.99
C ASN A 72 10.75 -12.09 -9.96
N GLN A 73 9.96 -13.08 -9.54
CA GLN A 73 8.94 -13.70 -10.38
C GLN A 73 7.60 -13.01 -10.29
N SER A 74 7.44 -12.04 -9.40
CA SER A 74 6.21 -11.27 -9.30
C SER A 74 6.01 -10.43 -10.56
N LYS A 75 4.76 -10.37 -11.05
CA LYS A 75 4.39 -9.48 -12.15
C LYS A 75 4.55 -8.01 -11.76
N TRP A 76 4.56 -7.72 -10.48
CA TRP A 76 4.75 -6.35 -9.96
C TRP A 76 6.21 -5.94 -9.88
N ASN A 77 7.13 -6.81 -10.24
CA ASN A 77 8.56 -6.48 -10.32
C ASN A 77 8.81 -5.68 -11.62
N LEU A 78 8.43 -4.41 -11.61
CA LEU A 78 8.45 -3.54 -12.78
C LEU A 78 9.75 -2.76 -12.88
N PRO A 79 10.23 -2.47 -14.11
CA PRO A 79 11.36 -1.56 -14.30
C PRO A 79 11.04 -0.18 -13.72
N GLY A 80 12.01 0.42 -13.06
CA GLY A 80 11.86 1.75 -12.48
C GLY A 80 11.22 1.78 -11.09
N ILE A 81 10.72 0.64 -10.60
CA ILE A 81 10.19 0.54 -9.24
C ILE A 81 11.22 -0.21 -8.38
N PRO A 82 11.66 0.39 -7.26
CA PRO A 82 12.61 -0.30 -6.37
C PRO A 82 12.01 -1.61 -5.85
N LYS A 83 12.72 -2.71 -6.07
CA LYS A 83 12.28 -4.05 -5.68
C LYS A 83 12.04 -4.17 -4.17
N SER A 84 12.79 -3.43 -3.37
CA SER A 84 12.69 -3.49 -1.91
C SER A 84 11.31 -3.12 -1.39
N TYR A 85 10.56 -2.26 -2.08
CA TYR A 85 9.24 -1.86 -1.63
C TYR A 85 8.26 -3.01 -1.60
N LEU A 86 8.36 -3.93 -2.55
CA LEU A 86 7.53 -5.14 -2.55
C LEU A 86 8.18 -6.26 -1.73
N GLN A 87 9.43 -6.58 -2.02
CA GLN A 87 10.10 -7.75 -1.48
C GLN A 87 10.40 -7.65 0.01
N ASN A 88 10.66 -6.44 0.52
CA ASN A 88 10.90 -6.21 1.96
C ASN A 88 9.63 -5.92 2.75
N GLY A 89 8.46 -6.04 2.12
CA GLY A 89 7.19 -5.93 2.80
C GLY A 89 6.67 -4.53 3.04
N TYR A 90 7.25 -3.49 2.44
CA TYR A 90 6.77 -2.12 2.61
C TYR A 90 5.35 -1.94 2.08
N CYS A 91 5.04 -2.54 0.92
CA CYS A 91 3.69 -2.44 0.35
C CYS A 91 2.66 -3.08 1.26
N SER A 92 2.91 -4.29 1.76
CA SER A 92 1.96 -4.95 2.65
C SER A 92 1.84 -4.24 3.99
N ALA A 93 2.95 -3.77 4.56
CA ALA A 93 2.93 -3.04 5.82
C ALA A 93 2.15 -1.73 5.70
N SER A 94 2.34 -1.00 4.59
CA SER A 94 1.63 0.25 4.35
C SER A 94 0.13 0.03 4.14
N LEU A 95 -0.26 -1.06 3.47
CA LEU A 95 -1.68 -1.41 3.30
C LEU A 95 -2.32 -1.75 4.65
N LYS A 96 -1.62 -2.45 5.51
CA LYS A 96 -2.11 -2.74 6.85
C LYS A 96 -2.35 -1.46 7.65
N ALA A 97 -1.42 -0.52 7.58
CA ALA A 97 -1.56 0.78 8.24
C ALA A 97 -2.71 1.59 7.63
N TYR A 98 -2.85 1.56 6.31
CA TYR A 98 -3.90 2.29 5.61
C TYR A 98 -5.29 1.75 5.96
N ARG A 99 -5.42 0.43 6.09
CA ARG A 99 -6.68 -0.18 6.54
C ARG A 99 -7.08 0.34 7.92
N LYS A 100 -6.15 0.35 8.86
CA LYS A 100 -6.41 0.88 10.21
C LYS A 100 -6.81 2.34 10.17
N PHE A 101 -6.15 3.13 9.34
CA PHE A 101 -6.47 4.54 9.14
C PHE A 101 -7.92 4.71 8.67
N ILE A 102 -8.34 3.96 7.65
CA ILE A 102 -9.70 4.02 7.13
C ILE A 102 -10.70 3.69 8.23
N GLU A 103 -10.45 2.63 8.99
CA GLU A 103 -11.35 2.18 10.05
C GLU A 103 -11.45 3.21 11.19
N GLN A 104 -10.32 3.79 11.61
CA GLN A 104 -10.28 4.72 12.74
C GLN A 104 -10.81 6.11 12.38
N GLU A 105 -10.59 6.56 11.17
CA GLU A 105 -11.01 7.89 10.75
C GLU A 105 -12.44 7.92 10.19
N GLY A 106 -13.09 6.77 10.07
CA GLY A 106 -14.47 6.71 9.58
C GLY A 106 -14.61 7.08 8.12
N ILE A 107 -13.58 6.83 7.33
CA ILE A 107 -13.57 7.14 5.89
C ILE A 107 -14.33 6.09 5.10
#